data_f11a8b79ae2caa359ab97924bdfeb86e
#
_entry.id   f11a8b79ae2caa359ab97924bdfeb86e
#
_cell.length_a   1.000
_cell.length_b   1.000
_cell.length_c   1.000
_cell.angle_alpha   90.00
_cell.angle_beta   90.00
_cell.angle_gamma   90.00
#
_symmetry.space_group_name_H-M   'P 1'
#
loop_
_entity.id
_entity.type
_entity.pdbx_description
1 polymer ?
#
loop_
_entity_poly.entity_id
_entity_poly.type
_entity_poly.pdbx_seq_one_letter_code
_entity_poly.pdbx_strand_id
1 'polypeptide(L)' 'MSRNYLVQAHLEYLVEEGLKKGLTEKQAIDYANNIFFSKGE' A
#
# COMPACT_ATOMS: atom_id res chain seq x y z
N MET A 1 -2.17 17.64 -11.00
CA MET A 1 -2.35 17.77 -10.43
C MET A 1 -3.04 17.29 -9.39
N SER A 2 -3.45 16.29 -9.21
CA SER A 2 -4.19 15.95 -8.13
C SER A 2 -3.37 15.19 -7.13
N ARG A 3 -3.86 15.11 -5.92
CA ARG A 3 -3.21 14.45 -4.92
C ARG A 3 -3.33 12.97 -5.11
N ASN A 4 -4.17 12.45 -5.96
CA ASN A 4 -4.28 11.04 -6.24
C ASN A 4 -2.97 10.45 -6.65
N TYR A 5 -2.19 11.25 -7.33
CA TYR A 5 -0.90 10.80 -7.78
C TYR A 5 -0.03 10.40 -6.60
N LEU A 6 -0.02 11.20 -5.55
CA LEU A 6 0.80 10.91 -4.39
C LEU A 6 0.24 9.74 -3.59
N VAL A 7 -1.07 9.67 -3.48
CA VAL A 7 -1.70 8.61 -2.76
C VAL A 7 -1.39 7.27 -3.41
N GLN A 8 -1.48 7.24 -4.72
CA GLN A 8 -1.22 6.02 -5.44
C GLN A 8 0.22 5.60 -5.30
N ALA A 9 1.13 6.54 -5.36
CA ALA A 9 2.53 6.22 -5.23
C ALA A 9 2.82 5.63 -3.85
N HIS A 10 2.19 6.16 -2.85
CA HIS A 10 2.40 5.68 -1.49
C HIS A 10 1.87 4.26 -1.34
N LEU A 11 0.70 4.01 -1.90
CA LEU A 11 0.11 2.69 -1.84
C LEU A 11 0.97 1.68 -2.54
N GLU A 12 1.47 2.04 -3.69
CA GLU A 12 2.33 1.15 -4.45
C GLU A 12 3.59 0.80 -3.69
N TYR A 13 4.11 1.78 -3.00
CA TYR A 13 5.30 1.56 -2.21
C TYR A 13 5.01 0.52 -1.13
N LEU A 14 3.86 0.62 -0.47
CA LEU A 14 3.51 -0.33 0.56
C LEU A 14 3.29 -1.73 0.00
N VAL A 15 2.70 -1.80 -1.18
CA VAL A 15 2.49 -3.09 -1.82
C VAL A 15 3.83 -3.74 -2.09
N GLU A 16 4.78 -2.96 -2.57
CA GLU A 16 6.09 -3.50 -2.86
C GLU A 16 6.76 -4.00 -1.61
N GLU A 17 6.58 -3.29 -0.52
CA GLU A 17 7.15 -3.71 0.74
C GLU A 17 6.58 -5.06 1.14
N GLY A 18 5.29 -5.25 0.94
CA GLY A 18 4.67 -6.50 1.25
C GLY A 18 5.22 -7.63 0.40
N LEU A 19 5.43 -7.36 -0.87
CA LEU A 19 5.96 -8.37 -1.76
C LEU A 19 7.38 -8.75 -1.34
N LYS A 20 8.12 -7.80 -0.89
CA LYS A 20 9.48 -8.06 -0.46
C LYS A 20 9.51 -8.94 0.77
N LYS A 21 8.46 -8.86 1.57
CA LYS A 21 8.38 -9.66 2.76
C LYS A 21 7.96 -11.09 2.43
N GLY A 22 7.64 -11.37 1.20
CA GLY A 22 7.23 -12.70 0.81
C GLY A 22 5.75 -12.89 0.67
N LEU A 23 4.98 -11.83 0.71
CA LEU A 23 3.54 -11.94 0.56
C LEU A 23 3.18 -12.06 -0.90
N THR A 24 2.01 -12.64 -1.17
CA THR A 24 1.55 -12.70 -2.55
C THR A 24 1.02 -11.33 -2.92
N GLU A 25 0.74 -11.14 -4.19
CA GLU A 25 0.24 -9.88 -4.66
C GLU A 25 -1.02 -9.50 -3.91
N LYS A 26 -1.94 -10.43 -3.76
CA LYS A 26 -3.15 -10.15 -3.08
C LYS A 26 -2.90 -9.80 -1.63
N GLN A 27 -2.04 -10.53 -0.98
CA GLN A 27 -1.73 -10.27 0.41
C GLN A 27 -1.01 -8.93 0.57
N ALA A 28 -0.17 -8.60 -0.39
CA ALA A 28 0.56 -7.34 -0.34
C ALA A 28 -0.40 -6.17 -0.47
N ILE A 29 -1.41 -6.32 -1.32
CA ILE A 29 -2.39 -5.26 -1.50
C ILE A 29 -3.19 -5.10 -0.23
N ASP A 30 -3.57 -6.19 0.40
CA ASP A 30 -4.30 -6.13 1.64
C ASP A 30 -3.45 -5.48 2.71
N TYR A 31 -2.21 -5.84 2.76
CA TYR A 31 -1.27 -5.29 3.72
C TYR A 31 -1.18 -3.77 3.54
N ALA A 32 -1.05 -3.34 2.31
CA ALA A 32 -0.92 -1.92 2.01
C ALA A 32 -2.19 -1.18 2.40
N ASN A 33 -3.34 -1.74 2.07
CA ASN A 33 -4.59 -1.12 2.37
C ASN A 33 -4.79 -1.01 3.88
N ASN A 34 -4.42 -2.03 4.59
CA ASN A 34 -4.56 -2.01 6.01
C ASN A 34 -3.76 -0.90 6.63
N ILE A 35 -2.53 -0.78 6.27
CA ILE A 35 -1.68 0.27 6.81
C ILE A 35 -2.18 1.63 6.39
N PHE A 36 -2.54 1.77 5.13
CA PHE A 36 -2.94 3.05 4.60
C PHE A 36 -4.22 3.56 5.25
N PHE A 37 -5.19 2.70 5.40
CA PHE A 37 -6.46 3.14 5.93
C PHE A 37 -6.56 3.09 7.44
N SER A 38 -5.74 2.34 8.10
CA SER A 38 -5.86 2.30 9.52
C SER A 38 -5.00 3.33 10.20
N LYS A 39 -4.17 4.09 9.43
CA LYS A 39 -3.39 5.05 10.05
C LYS A 39 -4.17 6.16 10.62
N GLY A 40 -5.29 6.45 10.23
CA GLY A 40 -6.04 7.53 10.76
C GLY A 40 -6.64 7.22 12.11
N GLU A 41 -6.59 6.04 12.56
CA GLU A 41 -7.17 5.76 13.80
C GLU A 41 -6.39 6.16 14.88
#